data_9eec3ba94148097584bd7343d0f41de5
#
_entry.id   9eec3ba94148097584bd7343d0f41de5
#
_cell.length_a   1.000
_cell.length_b   1.000
_cell.length_c   1.000
_cell.angle_alpha   90.00
_cell.angle_beta   90.00
_cell.angle_gamma   90.00
#
_symmetry.space_group_name_H-M   'P 1'
#
loop_
_entity.id
_entity.type
_entity.pdbx_description
1 polymer ?
#
loop_
_entity_poly.entity_id
_entity_poly.type
_entity_poly.pdbx_seq_one_letter_code
_entity_poly.pdbx_strand_id
1 'polypeptide(L)'
;MLYFSKLRITLVSLVTLFFIFIASSNFQNSENSLISKKINLGLDLQGGSYLLLEIDNGPVETQKLQNTTTIIRNFLKNKKIKFNDLRIQSNKIIFNISNNDSKLVETFFLDKESEINPYYNQYKSHQFDLLIQDNEFILTLSKYGLIEIKTS
;
A
#
# COMPACT_ATOMS: atom_id res chain seq x y z
N MET A 1 39.73 -53.32 12.50
CA MET A 1 38.39 -53.48 13.12
C MET A 1 38.30 -52.62 14.37
N LEU A 2 37.36 -51.69 14.42
CA LEU A 2 37.13 -50.83 15.59
C LEU A 2 36.30 -51.61 16.62
N TYR A 3 36.95 -52.07 17.69
CA TYR A 3 36.25 -52.72 18.80
C TYR A 3 35.64 -51.66 19.71
N PHE A 4 34.34 -51.45 19.62
CA PHE A 4 33.61 -50.64 20.56
C PHE A 4 33.39 -51.40 21.86
N SER A 5 33.86 -50.88 22.97
CA SER A 5 33.56 -51.43 24.30
C SER A 5 32.04 -51.50 24.50
N LYS A 6 31.55 -52.60 25.07
CA LYS A 6 30.12 -52.82 25.37
C LYS A 6 29.52 -51.64 26.15
N LEU A 7 30.29 -51.03 27.05
CA LEU A 7 29.90 -49.85 27.82
C LEU A 7 29.66 -48.64 26.93
N ARG A 8 30.49 -48.39 25.88
CA ARG A 8 30.28 -47.27 24.96
C ARG A 8 29.04 -47.47 24.11
N ILE A 9 28.76 -48.71 23.66
CA ILE A 9 27.55 -49.03 22.87
C ILE A 9 26.32 -48.76 23.71
N THR A 10 26.30 -49.21 24.97
CA THR A 10 25.16 -49.02 25.89
C THR A 10 24.92 -47.54 26.16
N LEU A 11 25.99 -46.75 26.37
CA LEU A 11 25.88 -45.34 26.63
C LEU A 11 25.32 -44.57 25.42
N VAL A 12 25.83 -44.86 24.22
CA VAL A 12 25.33 -44.22 22.97
C VAL A 12 23.85 -44.62 22.72
N SER A 13 23.50 -45.90 22.92
CA SER A 13 22.11 -46.36 22.77
C SER A 13 21.16 -45.64 23.75
N LEU A 14 21.58 -45.43 24.99
CA LEU A 14 20.76 -44.74 25.99
C LEU A 14 20.56 -43.28 25.63
N VAL A 15 21.61 -42.61 25.14
CA VAL A 15 21.52 -41.22 24.71
C VAL A 15 20.60 -41.09 23.48
N THR A 16 20.72 -41.96 22.50
CA THR A 16 19.85 -41.93 21.31
C THR A 16 18.38 -42.17 21.67
N LEU A 17 18.08 -43.14 22.55
CA LEU A 17 16.73 -43.39 23.03
C LEU A 17 16.15 -42.17 23.78
N PHE A 18 16.97 -41.48 24.56
CA PHE A 18 16.57 -40.27 25.25
C PHE A 18 16.15 -39.15 24.27
N PHE A 19 16.94 -38.93 23.20
CA PHE A 19 16.58 -37.91 22.19
C PHE A 19 15.34 -38.30 21.37
N ILE A 20 15.18 -39.59 21.04
CA ILE A 20 13.96 -40.10 20.37
C ILE A 20 12.74 -39.85 21.25
N PHE A 21 12.84 -40.09 22.55
CA PHE A 21 11.75 -39.84 23.51
C PHE A 21 11.35 -38.34 23.54
N ILE A 22 12.34 -37.42 23.59
CA ILE A 22 12.08 -35.99 23.53
C ILE A 22 11.43 -35.57 22.21
N ALA A 23 11.93 -36.08 21.07
CA ALA A 23 11.38 -35.80 19.76
C ALA A 23 9.92 -36.31 19.62
N SER A 24 9.65 -37.52 20.13
CA SER A 24 8.30 -38.09 20.14
C SER A 24 7.32 -37.28 20.98
N SER A 25 7.78 -36.70 22.08
CA SER A 25 6.98 -35.83 22.94
C SER A 25 6.46 -34.58 22.21
N ASN A 26 7.18 -34.11 21.18
CA ASN A 26 6.76 -32.96 20.39
C ASN A 26 5.62 -33.29 19.39
N PHE A 27 5.44 -34.59 19.05
CA PHE A 27 4.39 -35.06 18.16
C PHE A 27 3.07 -35.36 18.88
N GLN A 28 3.10 -35.59 20.19
CA GLN A 28 1.89 -35.85 20.95
C GLN A 28 1.23 -34.56 21.38
N ASN A 29 0.00 -34.34 20.93
CA ASN A 29 -0.87 -33.20 21.28
C ASN A 29 -1.46 -33.34 22.70
N SER A 30 -0.77 -33.93 23.65
CA SER A 30 -1.26 -34.13 25.01
C SER A 30 -0.92 -32.93 25.87
N GLU A 31 -1.95 -32.32 26.48
CA GLU A 31 -1.80 -31.22 27.45
C GLU A 31 -0.98 -31.60 28.71
N ASN A 32 -0.77 -32.90 28.92
CA ASN A 32 -0.02 -33.48 30.04
C ASN A 32 1.40 -33.96 29.69
N SER A 33 2.00 -33.39 28.64
CA SER A 33 3.39 -33.75 28.29
C SER A 33 4.37 -33.17 29.30
N LEU A 34 5.33 -34.01 29.77
CA LEU A 34 6.39 -33.66 30.69
C LEU A 34 7.26 -32.48 30.21
N ILE A 35 7.20 -32.16 28.91
CA ILE A 35 7.89 -31.05 28.28
C ILE A 35 6.82 -30.16 27.62
N SER A 36 6.37 -29.14 28.32
CA SER A 36 5.30 -28.22 27.87
C SER A 36 5.74 -27.23 26.78
N LYS A 37 7.03 -27.12 26.45
CA LYS A 37 7.54 -26.25 25.39
C LYS A 37 7.50 -26.96 24.03
N LYS A 38 6.45 -26.69 23.26
CA LYS A 38 6.42 -27.06 21.83
C LYS A 38 7.39 -26.19 21.04
N ILE A 39 8.11 -26.80 20.13
CA ILE A 39 8.88 -26.05 19.15
C ILE A 39 7.87 -25.36 18.21
N ASN A 40 7.80 -24.02 18.28
CA ASN A 40 7.00 -23.25 17.34
C ASN A 40 7.71 -23.27 15.97
N LEU A 41 7.23 -24.14 15.09
CA LEU A 41 7.64 -24.13 13.69
C LEU A 41 7.12 -22.83 13.05
N GLY A 42 7.99 -22.15 12.31
CA GLY A 42 7.57 -20.96 11.55
C GLY A 42 6.41 -21.30 10.61
N LEU A 43 5.63 -20.29 10.25
CA LEU A 43 4.48 -20.43 9.35
C LEU A 43 4.79 -21.21 8.08
N ASP A 44 6.00 -21.06 7.54
CA ASP A 44 6.48 -21.78 6.34
C ASP A 44 6.58 -23.31 6.52
N LEU A 45 6.87 -23.77 7.75
CA LEU A 45 7.03 -25.20 8.07
C LEU A 45 5.72 -25.86 8.54
N GLN A 46 4.75 -25.06 8.95
CA GLN A 46 3.43 -25.53 9.37
C GLN A 46 2.44 -25.64 8.20
N GLY A 47 2.85 -25.29 6.97
CA GLY A 47 1.97 -25.29 5.80
C GLY A 47 0.85 -24.27 5.93
N GLY A 48 1.15 -23.13 6.57
CA GLY A 48 0.19 -22.02 6.73
C GLY A 48 -0.25 -21.44 5.39
N SER A 49 -1.52 -21.10 5.28
CA SER A 49 -2.03 -20.33 4.15
C SER A 49 -1.53 -18.89 4.24
N TYR A 50 -0.93 -18.41 3.16
CA TYR A 50 -0.60 -16.99 3.04
C TYR A 50 -1.89 -16.21 2.79
N LEU A 51 -2.21 -15.27 3.66
CA LEU A 51 -3.24 -14.29 3.41
C LEU A 51 -2.57 -13.10 2.70
N LEU A 52 -2.69 -13.04 1.38
CA LEU A 52 -2.31 -11.86 0.63
C LEU A 52 -3.41 -10.82 0.82
N LEU A 53 -3.14 -9.81 1.64
CA LEU A 53 -4.03 -8.66 1.80
C LEU A 53 -3.68 -7.64 0.72
N GLU A 54 -4.50 -7.55 -0.31
CA GLU A 54 -4.45 -6.45 -1.26
C GLU A 54 -5.33 -5.31 -0.73
N ILE A 55 -4.70 -4.16 -0.50
CA ILE A 55 -5.43 -2.96 -0.08
C ILE A 55 -6.04 -2.32 -1.33
N ASP A 56 -7.38 -2.35 -1.43
CA ASP A 56 -8.09 -1.60 -2.45
C ASP A 56 -8.05 -0.10 -2.13
N ASN A 57 -7.24 0.64 -2.87
CA ASN A 57 -7.13 2.09 -2.73
C ASN A 57 -8.18 2.86 -3.55
N GLY A 58 -9.00 2.19 -4.34
CA GLY A 58 -10.02 2.80 -5.20
C GLY A 58 -10.96 3.76 -4.46
N PRO A 59 -11.50 3.40 -3.29
CA PRO A 59 -12.34 4.31 -2.51
C PRO A 59 -11.63 5.59 -2.09
N VAL A 60 -10.35 5.51 -1.68
CA VAL A 60 -9.55 6.66 -1.24
C VAL A 60 -9.22 7.58 -2.42
N GLU A 61 -8.84 7.00 -3.56
CA GLU A 61 -8.61 7.74 -4.81
C GLU A 61 -9.89 8.47 -5.24
N THR A 62 -11.03 7.80 -5.22
CA THR A 62 -12.33 8.39 -5.57
C THR A 62 -12.69 9.55 -4.65
N GLN A 63 -12.52 9.37 -3.34
CA GLN A 63 -12.77 10.44 -2.35
C GLN A 63 -11.84 11.63 -2.57
N LYS A 64 -10.57 11.39 -2.88
CA LYS A 64 -9.61 12.46 -3.19
C LYS A 64 -10.03 13.24 -4.42
N LEU A 65 -10.46 12.57 -5.50
CA LEU A 65 -10.97 13.21 -6.71
C LEU A 65 -12.22 14.07 -6.41
N GLN A 66 -13.15 13.56 -5.61
CA GLN A 66 -14.35 14.30 -5.20
C GLN A 66 -14.03 15.55 -4.39
N ASN A 67 -13.13 15.43 -3.41
CA ASN A 67 -12.66 16.54 -2.59
C ASN A 67 -11.98 17.58 -3.47
N THR A 68 -11.07 17.19 -4.35
CA THR A 68 -10.36 18.10 -5.26
C THR A 68 -11.34 18.76 -6.23
N THR A 69 -12.34 18.03 -6.76
CA THR A 69 -13.40 18.62 -7.60
C THR A 69 -14.16 19.72 -6.87
N THR A 70 -14.42 19.52 -5.58
CA THR A 70 -15.10 20.53 -4.75
C THR A 70 -14.21 21.77 -4.54
N ILE A 71 -12.91 21.57 -4.28
CA ILE A 71 -11.93 22.66 -4.15
C ILE A 71 -11.85 23.45 -5.45
N ILE A 72 -11.71 22.79 -6.61
CA ILE A 72 -11.67 23.41 -7.93
C ILE A 72 -12.94 24.23 -8.17
N ARG A 73 -14.11 23.67 -7.89
CA ARG A 73 -15.40 24.38 -8.06
C ARG A 73 -15.46 25.64 -7.23
N ASN A 74 -15.05 25.57 -5.97
CA ASN A 74 -15.05 26.72 -5.06
C ASN A 74 -14.04 27.78 -5.52
N PHE A 75 -12.84 27.35 -5.94
CA PHE A 75 -11.82 28.25 -6.46
C PHE A 75 -12.31 29.01 -7.71
N LEU A 76 -12.84 28.31 -8.71
CA LEU A 76 -13.35 28.91 -9.94
C LEU A 76 -14.50 29.90 -9.67
N LYS A 77 -15.42 29.53 -8.75
CA LYS A 77 -16.50 30.44 -8.31
C LYS A 77 -15.96 31.68 -7.61
N ASN A 78 -15.02 31.55 -6.68
CA ASN A 78 -14.43 32.65 -5.94
C ASN A 78 -13.68 33.62 -6.85
N LYS A 79 -13.02 33.09 -7.88
CA LYS A 79 -12.33 33.90 -8.90
C LYS A 79 -13.27 34.41 -10.00
N LYS A 80 -14.57 34.10 -9.93
CA LYS A 80 -15.60 34.42 -10.93
C LYS A 80 -15.28 33.94 -12.34
N ILE A 81 -14.56 32.81 -12.43
CA ILE A 81 -14.21 32.17 -13.70
C ILE A 81 -15.39 31.29 -14.12
N LYS A 82 -15.84 31.46 -15.35
CA LYS A 82 -16.90 30.64 -15.94
C LYS A 82 -16.34 29.30 -16.35
N PHE A 83 -16.92 28.23 -15.83
CA PHE A 83 -16.57 26.86 -16.18
C PHE A 83 -17.82 26.06 -16.54
N ASN A 84 -17.65 25.08 -17.37
CA ASN A 84 -18.68 24.12 -17.75
C ASN A 84 -18.20 22.70 -17.54
N ASP A 85 -19.13 21.77 -17.35
CA ASP A 85 -18.90 20.34 -17.46
C ASP A 85 -17.85 19.76 -16.47
N LEU A 86 -17.82 20.33 -15.25
CA LEU A 86 -16.94 19.84 -14.20
C LEU A 86 -17.43 18.47 -13.70
N ARG A 87 -16.77 17.40 -14.15
CA ARG A 87 -17.11 16.00 -13.87
C ARG A 87 -15.89 15.16 -13.56
N ILE A 88 -16.13 14.02 -12.92
CA ILE A 88 -15.14 12.95 -12.75
C ILE A 88 -15.49 11.84 -13.75
N GLN A 89 -14.55 11.48 -14.58
CA GLN A 89 -14.70 10.41 -15.57
C GLN A 89 -13.40 9.59 -15.67
N SER A 90 -13.49 8.27 -15.55
CA SER A 90 -12.32 7.37 -15.66
C SER A 90 -11.14 7.78 -14.77
N ASN A 91 -11.41 8.08 -13.48
CA ASN A 91 -10.41 8.56 -12.49
C ASN A 91 -9.69 9.86 -12.87
N LYS A 92 -10.33 10.69 -13.69
CA LYS A 92 -9.84 12.01 -14.09
C LYS A 92 -10.88 13.07 -13.76
N ILE A 93 -10.43 14.27 -13.40
CA ILE A 93 -11.30 15.45 -13.28
C ILE A 93 -11.23 16.19 -14.60
N ILE A 94 -12.37 16.42 -15.21
CA ILE A 94 -12.49 17.07 -16.50
C ILE A 94 -13.40 18.29 -16.36
N PHE A 95 -13.01 19.42 -16.93
CA PHE A 95 -13.82 20.63 -16.99
C PHE A 95 -13.37 21.56 -18.12
N ASN A 96 -14.28 22.37 -18.59
CA ASN A 96 -14.03 23.33 -19.66
C ASN A 96 -14.01 24.75 -19.11
N ILE A 97 -13.05 25.56 -19.59
CA ILE A 97 -12.90 26.97 -19.25
C ILE A 97 -12.90 27.81 -20.52
N SER A 98 -13.40 29.06 -20.39
CA SER A 98 -13.34 30.02 -21.47
C SER A 98 -11.90 30.40 -21.82
N ASN A 99 -11.58 30.59 -23.10
CA ASN A 99 -10.24 30.91 -23.60
C ASN A 99 -9.55 32.07 -22.87
N ASN A 100 -10.33 33.04 -22.43
CA ASN A 100 -9.78 34.23 -21.79
C ASN A 100 -9.16 33.95 -20.41
N ASP A 101 -9.67 32.94 -19.71
CA ASP A 101 -9.26 32.59 -18.33
C ASP A 101 -8.34 31.35 -18.30
N SER A 102 -8.16 30.67 -19.43
CA SER A 102 -7.41 29.42 -19.52
C SER A 102 -5.98 29.54 -18.98
N LYS A 103 -5.21 30.56 -19.43
CA LYS A 103 -3.83 30.79 -18.99
C LYS A 103 -3.73 31.10 -17.50
N LEU A 104 -4.71 31.84 -16.97
CA LEU A 104 -4.73 32.20 -15.56
C LEU A 104 -4.96 30.93 -14.72
N VAL A 105 -5.87 30.07 -15.12
CA VAL A 105 -6.14 28.81 -14.43
C VAL A 105 -4.96 27.85 -14.55
N GLU A 106 -4.35 27.72 -15.72
CA GLU A 106 -3.13 26.93 -15.91
C GLU A 106 -2.03 27.33 -14.94
N THR A 107 -1.77 28.66 -14.80
CA THR A 107 -0.76 29.18 -13.88
C THR A 107 -1.06 28.77 -12.43
N PHE A 108 -2.31 28.83 -11.99
CA PHE A 108 -2.69 28.39 -10.64
C PHE A 108 -2.50 26.89 -10.40
N PHE A 109 -2.71 26.06 -11.40
CA PHE A 109 -2.52 24.61 -11.25
C PHE A 109 -1.05 24.20 -11.28
N LEU A 110 -0.19 24.98 -11.95
CA LEU A 110 1.25 24.71 -12.07
C LEU A 110 2.08 25.43 -11.02
N ASP A 111 1.46 26.29 -10.22
CA ASP A 111 2.15 26.97 -9.10
C ASP A 111 2.51 25.95 -8.02
N LYS A 112 3.75 26.04 -7.53
CA LYS A 112 4.23 25.17 -6.45
C LYS A 112 3.54 25.43 -5.10
N GLU A 113 3.03 26.62 -4.91
CA GLU A 113 2.27 27.02 -3.72
C GLU A 113 0.75 26.83 -3.90
N SER A 114 0.34 26.15 -4.96
CA SER A 114 -1.07 25.90 -5.25
C SER A 114 -1.75 25.03 -4.20
N GLU A 115 -2.80 25.55 -3.58
CA GLU A 115 -3.66 24.75 -2.69
C GLU A 115 -4.52 23.73 -3.47
N ILE A 116 -4.71 23.95 -4.78
CA ILE A 116 -5.56 23.10 -5.63
C ILE A 116 -4.80 21.89 -6.11
N ASN A 117 -3.51 22.09 -6.43
CA ASN A 117 -2.63 21.04 -6.95
C ASN A 117 -1.31 21.05 -6.17
N PRO A 118 -1.27 20.50 -4.96
CA PRO A 118 -0.09 20.53 -4.10
C PRO A 118 1.15 19.99 -4.80
N TYR A 119 2.28 20.67 -4.57
CA TYR A 119 3.58 20.27 -5.10
C TYR A 119 4.40 19.55 -4.04
N TYR A 120 4.87 18.35 -4.36
CA TYR A 120 5.71 17.55 -3.50
C TYR A 120 7.19 17.75 -3.81
N ASN A 121 7.90 18.50 -2.96
CA ASN A 121 9.31 18.83 -3.14
C ASN A 121 10.21 17.58 -3.24
N GLN A 122 9.89 16.54 -2.46
CA GLN A 122 10.63 15.27 -2.45
C GLN A 122 10.59 14.54 -3.78
N TYR A 123 9.49 14.66 -4.53
CA TYR A 123 9.30 14.01 -5.83
C TYR A 123 9.48 14.96 -7.01
N LYS A 124 9.61 16.26 -6.76
CA LYS A 124 9.61 17.33 -7.77
C LYS A 124 8.42 17.25 -8.71
N SER A 125 7.25 16.93 -8.18
CA SER A 125 6.02 16.68 -8.94
C SER A 125 4.81 17.24 -8.21
N HIS A 126 3.79 17.63 -8.99
CA HIS A 126 2.47 17.96 -8.45
C HIS A 126 1.65 16.72 -8.16
N GLN A 127 0.61 16.86 -7.34
CA GLN A 127 -0.34 15.79 -7.02
C GLN A 127 -1.12 15.33 -8.26
N PHE A 128 -1.47 16.26 -9.13
CA PHE A 128 -2.17 15.99 -10.39
C PHE A 128 -1.33 16.45 -11.58
N ASP A 129 -1.30 15.63 -12.60
CA ASP A 129 -0.81 16.00 -13.93
C ASP A 129 -1.92 16.73 -14.67
N LEU A 130 -1.61 17.87 -15.25
CA LEU A 130 -2.52 18.70 -15.99
C LEU A 130 -2.29 18.52 -17.49
N LEU A 131 -3.33 18.19 -18.22
CA LEU A 131 -3.37 18.18 -19.67
C LEU A 131 -4.47 19.16 -20.15
N ILE A 132 -4.13 20.03 -21.08
CA ILE A 132 -5.08 21.00 -21.66
C ILE A 132 -5.24 20.67 -23.15
N GLN A 133 -6.47 20.45 -23.58
CA GLN A 133 -6.84 20.22 -24.98
C GLN A 133 -8.05 21.09 -25.32
N ASP A 134 -7.91 21.98 -26.29
CA ASP A 134 -9.01 22.81 -26.81
C ASP A 134 -9.90 23.45 -25.72
N ASN A 135 -9.33 24.00 -24.64
CA ASN A 135 -10.02 24.52 -23.43
C ASN A 135 -10.57 23.47 -22.46
N GLU A 136 -10.43 22.21 -22.74
CA GLU A 136 -10.73 21.16 -21.78
C GLU A 136 -9.51 20.92 -20.89
N PHE A 137 -9.70 21.06 -19.60
CA PHE A 137 -8.72 20.78 -18.56
C PHE A 137 -8.93 19.37 -18.05
N ILE A 138 -7.91 18.55 -18.16
CA ILE A 138 -7.93 17.14 -17.71
C ILE A 138 -6.87 16.99 -16.63
N LEU A 139 -7.31 16.69 -15.41
CA LEU A 139 -6.43 16.42 -14.28
C LEU A 139 -6.44 14.91 -14.00
N THR A 140 -5.26 14.34 -13.97
CA THR A 140 -5.04 12.92 -13.65
C THR A 140 -4.14 12.83 -12.42
N LEU A 141 -4.43 11.96 -11.48
CA LEU A 141 -3.52 11.73 -10.35
C LEU A 141 -2.14 11.31 -10.88
N SER A 142 -1.11 12.05 -10.50
CA SER A 142 0.26 11.72 -10.86
C SER A 142 0.71 10.44 -10.16
N LYS A 143 1.77 9.80 -10.65
CA LYS A 143 2.39 8.64 -9.98
C LYS A 143 2.69 8.92 -8.52
N TYR A 144 3.17 10.11 -8.21
CA TYR A 144 3.54 10.52 -6.84
C TYR A 144 2.34 10.94 -6.00
N GLY A 145 1.31 11.50 -6.64
CA GLY A 145 0.01 11.72 -6.00
C GLY A 145 -0.64 10.42 -5.54
N LEU A 146 -0.54 9.35 -6.33
CA LEU A 146 -1.00 8.02 -5.95
C LEU A 146 -0.18 7.41 -4.80
N ILE A 147 1.14 7.61 -4.79
CA ILE A 147 2.00 7.13 -3.69
C ILE A 147 1.62 7.83 -2.39
N GLU A 148 1.42 9.14 -2.41
CA GLU A 148 1.06 9.92 -1.22
C GLU A 148 -0.28 9.49 -0.64
N ILE A 149 -1.28 9.21 -1.49
CA ILE A 149 -2.58 8.68 -1.06
C ILE A 149 -2.45 7.30 -0.40
N LYS A 150 -1.51 6.48 -0.86
CA LYS A 150 -1.28 5.13 -0.31
C LYS A 150 -0.50 5.12 1.00
N THR A 151 0.20 6.20 1.32
CA THR A 151 1.07 6.32 2.50
C THR A 151 0.48 7.21 3.61
N SER A 152 -0.59 7.94 3.34
CA SER A 152 -1.33 8.78 4.29
C SER A 152 -2.45 8.03 4.99
#